data_c61f7bffc9f37f27ddeec474a1bf2f4e
#
_entry.id   c61f7bffc9f37f27ddeec474a1bf2f4e
#
_cell.length_a   1.000
_cell.length_b   1.000
_cell.length_c   1.000
_cell.angle_alpha   90.00
_cell.angle_beta   90.00
_cell.angle_gamma   90.00
#
_symmetry.space_group_name_H-M   'P 1'
#
loop_
_entity.id
_entity.type
_entity.pdbx_description
1 polymer ?
#
loop_
_entity_poly.entity_id
_entity_poly.type
_entity_poly.pdbx_seq_one_letter_code
_entity_poly.pdbx_strand_id
1 'polypeptide(L)'
;RAESYGDIARLEQLLDEYAHVKAMDPAKAPALRGEIWTLIQAAQLDHDLGLAAPPEDEVFDEFVLHVDGWLCEIKDAQIRDGLHVLGQAPEGDELINLVLAVLRSPQVFGGQVNGVPGLRSALGLPDDAPLAEVDAVEAQARQLVVALAASAWSVDAVPRIADRILGAQHEPAAIALRFACREVVTRLARTGDEITAILHALDGGYVPAGPSGSPLRGLINVLPTGRNFYSVDPKAI
;
A
#
# COMPACT_ATOMS: atom_id res chain seq x y z
N ARG A 1 8.77 0.10 -1.54
CA ARG A 1 8.71 0.16 -0.06
C ARG A 1 7.29 0.50 0.31
N ALA A 2 6.69 -0.22 1.24
CA ALA A 2 5.45 0.21 1.88
C ALA A 2 5.76 1.54 2.60
N GLU A 3 4.93 2.57 2.38
CA GLU A 3 5.05 3.81 3.13
C GLU A 3 4.35 3.61 4.47
N SER A 4 5.07 3.83 5.56
CA SER A 4 4.49 3.93 6.89
C SER A 4 3.66 5.21 6.99
N TYR A 5 2.60 5.19 7.77
CA TYR A 5 1.73 6.35 8.01
C TYR A 5 1.40 6.46 9.51
N GLY A 6 0.91 7.63 9.92
CA GLY A 6 0.54 7.88 11.30
C GLY A 6 1.73 7.83 12.27
N ASP A 7 1.51 7.26 13.44
CA ASP A 7 2.50 7.21 14.52
C ASP A 7 3.75 6.40 14.17
N ILE A 8 3.61 5.38 13.31
CA ILE A 8 4.76 4.59 12.83
C ILE A 8 5.68 5.43 11.95
N ALA A 9 5.14 6.23 11.03
CA ALA A 9 5.95 7.12 10.19
C ALA A 9 6.67 8.18 11.01
N ARG A 10 5.99 8.72 12.04
CA ARG A 10 6.59 9.68 12.96
C ARG A 10 7.66 9.04 13.83
N LEU A 11 7.43 7.79 14.28
CA LEU A 11 8.42 7.04 15.04
C LEU A 11 9.70 6.83 14.22
N GLU A 12 9.61 6.44 12.97
CA GLU A 12 10.77 6.29 12.07
C GLU A 12 11.56 7.60 11.95
N GLN A 13 10.87 8.71 11.73
CA GLN A 13 11.52 10.02 11.66
C GLN A 13 12.27 10.36 12.95
N LEU A 14 11.66 10.05 14.12
CA LEU A 14 12.30 10.30 15.41
C LEU A 14 13.48 9.36 15.69
N LEU A 15 13.43 8.11 15.22
CA LEU A 15 14.58 7.19 15.32
C LEU A 15 15.78 7.70 14.50
N ASP A 16 15.52 8.16 13.27
CA ASP A 16 16.53 8.78 12.42
C ASP A 16 17.07 10.08 13.04
N GLU A 17 16.18 10.94 13.57
CA GLU A 17 16.56 12.17 14.23
C GLU A 17 17.40 11.91 15.49
N TYR A 18 17.03 10.90 16.29
CA TYR A 18 17.77 10.50 17.48
C TYR A 18 19.22 10.13 17.16
N ALA A 19 19.43 9.33 16.12
CA ALA A 19 20.78 8.95 15.68
C ALA A 19 21.64 10.18 15.28
N HIS A 20 21.01 11.12 14.55
CA HIS A 20 21.65 12.36 14.14
C HIS A 20 21.96 13.29 15.33
N VAL A 21 20.98 13.53 16.18
CA VAL A 21 21.08 14.44 17.33
C VAL A 21 22.10 13.91 18.33
N LYS A 22 22.10 12.60 18.57
CA LYS A 22 23.12 11.99 19.46
C LYS A 22 24.54 12.21 18.99
N ALA A 23 24.77 12.19 17.68
CA ALA A 23 26.11 12.44 17.10
C ALA A 23 26.51 13.91 17.16
N MET A 24 25.56 14.86 17.06
CA MET A 24 25.83 16.29 16.93
C MET A 24 25.66 17.08 18.25
N ASP A 25 24.64 16.73 19.03
CA ASP A 25 24.26 17.41 20.29
C ASP A 25 23.67 16.40 21.30
N PRO A 26 24.51 15.61 21.97
CA PRO A 26 24.08 14.58 22.92
C PRO A 26 23.19 15.09 24.06
N ALA A 27 23.23 16.40 24.37
CA ALA A 27 22.44 16.98 25.46
C ALA A 27 20.91 16.97 25.13
N LYS A 28 20.52 16.85 23.86
CA LYS A 28 19.12 16.78 23.43
C LYS A 28 18.58 15.34 23.37
N ALA A 29 19.43 14.33 23.40
CA ALA A 29 19.03 12.93 23.30
C ALA A 29 17.99 12.50 24.36
N PRO A 30 18.04 12.92 25.64
CA PRO A 30 17.03 12.54 26.62
C PRO A 30 15.60 12.98 26.29
N ALA A 31 15.43 14.15 25.66
CA ALA A 31 14.10 14.62 25.24
C ALA A 31 13.51 13.74 24.15
N LEU A 32 14.31 13.40 23.12
CA LEU A 32 13.90 12.52 22.03
C LEU A 32 13.56 11.11 22.51
N ARG A 33 14.26 10.58 23.51
CA ARG A 33 13.93 9.28 24.11
C ARG A 33 12.52 9.24 24.67
N GLY A 34 12.11 10.31 25.36
CA GLY A 34 10.75 10.43 25.89
C GLY A 34 9.68 10.47 24.78
N GLU A 35 9.98 11.18 23.67
CA GLU A 35 9.07 11.24 22.53
C GLU A 35 8.98 9.89 21.79
N ILE A 36 10.12 9.23 21.56
CA ILE A 36 10.17 7.89 20.98
C ILE A 36 9.34 6.90 21.79
N TRP A 37 9.52 6.89 23.14
CA TRP A 37 8.75 6.00 24.00
C TRP A 37 7.25 6.30 23.96
N THR A 38 6.88 7.57 23.93
CA THR A 38 5.46 7.98 23.84
C THR A 38 4.83 7.48 22.52
N LEU A 39 5.55 7.53 21.40
CA LEU A 39 5.05 7.02 20.14
C LEU A 39 5.00 5.49 20.11
N ILE A 40 5.97 4.80 20.72
CA ILE A 40 5.93 3.34 20.88
C ILE A 40 4.68 2.92 21.61
N GLN A 41 4.32 3.60 22.70
CA GLN A 41 3.09 3.32 23.44
C GLN A 41 1.83 3.68 22.63
N ALA A 42 1.82 4.83 21.96
CA ALA A 42 0.69 5.23 21.12
C ALA A 42 0.42 4.25 19.98
N ALA A 43 1.48 3.66 19.42
CA ALA A 43 1.40 2.62 18.41
C ALA A 43 1.19 1.20 18.97
N GLN A 44 1.09 1.04 20.30
CA GLN A 44 0.97 -0.24 21.03
C GLN A 44 2.14 -1.21 20.82
N LEU A 45 3.29 -0.71 20.40
CA LEU A 45 4.48 -1.51 20.11
C LEU A 45 5.20 -1.97 21.40
N ASP A 46 5.01 -1.28 22.52
CA ASP A 46 5.48 -1.67 23.84
C ASP A 46 5.00 -3.07 24.24
N HIS A 47 3.75 -3.38 23.92
CA HIS A 47 3.17 -4.70 24.16
C HIS A 47 3.82 -5.77 23.28
N ASP A 48 4.03 -5.48 21.99
CA ASP A 48 4.63 -6.41 21.02
C ASP A 48 6.12 -6.64 21.30
N LEU A 49 6.80 -5.63 21.84
CA LEU A 49 8.19 -5.69 22.30
C LEU A 49 8.34 -6.29 23.71
N GLY A 50 7.23 -6.56 24.40
CA GLY A 50 7.22 -7.11 25.76
C GLY A 50 7.79 -6.15 26.81
N LEU A 51 7.70 -4.85 26.61
CA LEU A 51 8.29 -3.82 27.46
C LEU A 51 7.23 -3.12 28.32
N ALA A 52 7.42 -3.13 29.63
CA ALA A 52 6.54 -2.42 30.58
C ALA A 52 6.99 -0.97 30.87
N ALA A 53 8.21 -0.61 30.54
CA ALA A 53 8.81 0.69 30.77
C ALA A 53 9.91 1.00 29.73
N PRO A 54 10.28 2.29 29.51
CA PRO A 54 11.36 2.62 28.61
C PRO A 54 12.67 2.00 29.10
N PRO A 55 13.54 1.52 28.18
CA PRO A 55 14.86 1.02 28.54
C PRO A 55 15.72 2.08 29.21
N GLU A 56 16.66 1.63 30.03
CA GLU A 56 17.67 2.51 30.64
C GLU A 56 18.55 3.20 29.58
N ASP A 57 19.10 4.35 29.96
CA ASP A 57 19.87 5.21 29.06
C ASP A 57 21.05 4.48 28.40
N GLU A 58 21.67 3.56 29.14
CA GLU A 58 22.87 2.81 28.69
C GLU A 58 22.58 1.82 27.55
N VAL A 59 21.35 1.30 27.50
CA VAL A 59 20.90 0.32 26.48
C VAL A 59 19.95 0.92 25.44
N PHE A 60 19.63 2.21 25.56
CA PHE A 60 18.65 2.84 24.68
C PHE A 60 19.08 2.87 23.20
N ASP A 61 20.37 2.94 22.93
CA ASP A 61 20.89 2.90 21.56
C ASP A 61 20.67 1.55 20.89
N GLU A 62 20.94 0.47 21.63
CA GLU A 62 20.69 -0.89 21.16
C GLU A 62 19.17 -1.11 20.95
N PHE A 63 18.37 -0.55 21.84
CA PHE A 63 16.93 -0.56 21.70
C PHE A 63 16.45 0.17 20.46
N VAL A 64 16.96 1.37 20.15
CA VAL A 64 16.63 2.11 18.93
C VAL A 64 16.94 1.28 17.68
N LEU A 65 18.11 0.66 17.62
CA LEU A 65 18.49 -0.23 16.51
C LEU A 65 17.57 -1.45 16.40
N HIS A 66 17.14 -2.00 17.55
CA HIS A 66 16.22 -3.14 17.57
C HIS A 66 14.83 -2.75 17.06
N VAL A 67 14.31 -1.60 17.50
CA VAL A 67 12.99 -1.07 17.03
C VAL A 67 13.04 -0.75 15.54
N ASP A 68 14.10 -0.11 15.06
CA ASP A 68 14.27 0.19 13.64
C ASP A 68 14.32 -1.09 12.79
N GLY A 69 15.11 -2.08 13.23
CA GLY A 69 15.15 -3.41 12.60
C GLY A 69 13.77 -4.09 12.55
N TRP A 70 13.04 -4.04 13.64
CA TRP A 70 11.70 -4.64 13.75
C TRP A 70 10.66 -3.90 12.88
N LEU A 71 10.72 -2.56 12.81
CA LEU A 71 9.89 -1.79 11.86
C LEU A 71 10.21 -2.13 10.40
N CYS A 72 11.48 -2.36 10.08
CA CYS A 72 11.87 -2.86 8.76
C CYS A 72 11.29 -4.25 8.49
N GLU A 73 11.33 -5.16 9.47
CA GLU A 73 10.74 -6.51 9.34
C GLU A 73 9.22 -6.45 9.14
N ILE A 74 8.50 -5.58 9.86
CA ILE A 74 7.05 -5.37 9.67
C ILE A 74 6.77 -4.87 8.25
N LYS A 75 7.55 -3.91 7.76
CA LYS A 75 7.42 -3.42 6.38
C LYS A 75 7.69 -4.52 5.36
N ASP A 76 8.72 -5.32 5.60
CA ASP A 76 9.06 -6.45 4.75
C ASP A 76 8.00 -7.56 4.83
N ALA A 77 7.39 -7.79 5.99
CA ALA A 77 6.28 -8.72 6.15
C ALA A 77 5.04 -8.24 5.38
N GLN A 78 4.71 -6.94 5.45
CA GLN A 78 3.65 -6.35 4.62
C GLN A 78 3.93 -6.43 3.11
N ILE A 79 5.22 -6.38 2.73
CA ILE A 79 5.66 -6.60 1.35
C ILE A 79 5.58 -8.09 0.98
N ARG A 80 5.82 -9.02 1.90
CA ARG A 80 5.73 -10.47 1.65
C ARG A 80 4.35 -10.91 1.20
N ASP A 81 3.30 -10.38 1.82
CA ASP A 81 1.91 -10.65 1.40
C ASP A 81 1.59 -10.05 0.02
N GLY A 82 2.41 -9.11 -0.45
CA GLY A 82 2.33 -8.48 -1.76
C GLY A 82 3.49 -8.81 -2.70
N LEU A 83 4.40 -9.73 -2.32
CA LEU A 83 5.47 -10.16 -3.21
C LEU A 83 4.88 -10.88 -4.41
N HIS A 84 5.31 -10.42 -5.58
CA HIS A 84 4.92 -11.01 -6.83
C HIS A 84 5.55 -12.41 -6.99
N VAL A 85 4.71 -13.42 -7.18
CA VAL A 85 5.12 -14.76 -7.57
C VAL A 85 4.99 -14.88 -9.08
N LEU A 86 6.09 -15.23 -9.75
CA LEU A 86 6.15 -15.30 -11.20
C LEU A 86 5.07 -16.23 -11.78
N GLY A 87 4.23 -15.69 -12.65
CA GLY A 87 3.18 -16.42 -13.32
C GLY A 87 1.97 -16.78 -12.47
N GLN A 88 1.95 -16.39 -11.20
CA GLN A 88 0.86 -16.67 -10.28
C GLN A 88 0.07 -15.40 -9.95
N ALA A 89 -1.21 -15.39 -10.29
CA ALA A 89 -2.10 -14.32 -9.89
C ALA A 89 -2.43 -14.44 -8.38
N PRO A 90 -2.58 -13.31 -7.66
CA PRO A 90 -3.05 -13.35 -6.29
C PRO A 90 -4.50 -13.87 -6.23
N GLU A 91 -4.84 -14.62 -5.20
CA GLU A 91 -6.17 -15.21 -4.99
C GLU A 91 -6.69 -14.93 -3.57
N GLY A 92 -7.99 -15.10 -3.36
CA GLY A 92 -8.61 -14.97 -2.04
C GLY A 92 -8.34 -13.63 -1.37
N ASP A 93 -7.86 -13.65 -0.14
CA ASP A 93 -7.57 -12.46 0.67
C ASP A 93 -6.40 -11.64 0.10
N GLU A 94 -5.41 -12.27 -0.53
CA GLU A 94 -4.30 -11.56 -1.18
C GLU A 94 -4.81 -10.68 -2.33
N LEU A 95 -5.71 -11.21 -3.16
CA LEU A 95 -6.34 -10.44 -4.23
C LEU A 95 -7.16 -9.28 -3.67
N ILE A 96 -7.94 -9.51 -2.61
CA ILE A 96 -8.73 -8.46 -1.95
C ILE A 96 -7.81 -7.36 -1.42
N ASN A 97 -6.75 -7.71 -0.73
CA ASN A 97 -5.79 -6.77 -0.15
C ASN A 97 -5.07 -5.96 -1.25
N LEU A 98 -4.65 -6.61 -2.34
CA LEU A 98 -4.00 -5.93 -3.46
C LEU A 98 -4.95 -4.99 -4.19
N VAL A 99 -6.18 -5.42 -4.47
CA VAL A 99 -7.21 -4.55 -5.07
C VAL A 99 -7.50 -3.36 -4.19
N LEU A 100 -7.66 -3.55 -2.88
CA LEU A 100 -7.86 -2.46 -1.93
C LEU A 100 -6.69 -1.48 -1.94
N ALA A 101 -5.45 -1.97 -1.94
CA ALA A 101 -4.25 -1.14 -1.98
C ALA A 101 -4.15 -0.33 -3.29
N VAL A 102 -4.50 -0.92 -4.43
CA VAL A 102 -4.56 -0.21 -5.73
C VAL A 102 -5.61 0.89 -5.72
N LEU A 103 -6.78 0.64 -5.14
CA LEU A 103 -7.88 1.59 -5.10
C LEU A 103 -7.69 2.75 -4.11
N ARG A 104 -6.71 2.68 -3.20
CA ARG A 104 -6.41 3.80 -2.28
C ARG A 104 -6.01 5.07 -3.03
N SER A 105 -5.21 4.92 -4.08
CA SER A 105 -4.72 6.04 -4.88
C SER A 105 -5.61 6.28 -6.09
N PRO A 106 -5.79 7.55 -6.51
CA PRO A 106 -6.43 7.83 -7.78
C PRO A 106 -5.61 7.24 -8.93
N GLN A 107 -6.31 6.77 -9.97
CA GLN A 107 -5.67 6.10 -11.08
C GLN A 107 -5.65 6.96 -12.34
N VAL A 108 -4.53 6.91 -13.08
CA VAL A 108 -4.43 7.45 -14.43
C VAL A 108 -5.14 6.48 -15.36
N PHE A 109 -6.24 6.92 -15.97
CA PHE A 109 -7.04 6.09 -16.85
C PHE A 109 -7.63 6.90 -18.01
N GLY A 110 -7.69 6.30 -19.19
CA GLY A 110 -8.21 6.99 -20.39
C GLY A 110 -7.42 8.25 -20.79
N GLY A 111 -6.11 8.30 -20.46
CA GLY A 111 -5.27 9.48 -20.73
C GLY A 111 -5.47 10.65 -19.77
N GLN A 112 -6.27 10.49 -18.73
CA GLN A 112 -6.51 11.50 -17.71
C GLN A 112 -5.79 11.15 -16.41
N VAL A 113 -5.07 12.10 -15.86
CA VAL A 113 -4.56 12.04 -14.49
C VAL A 113 -5.78 12.10 -13.55
N ASN A 114 -5.84 11.18 -12.58
CA ASN A 114 -6.99 11.02 -11.70
C ASN A 114 -8.31 10.67 -12.44
N GLY A 115 -8.23 9.97 -13.58
CA GLY A 115 -9.41 9.53 -14.34
C GLY A 115 -10.34 8.59 -13.56
N VAL A 116 -9.82 7.93 -12.51
CA VAL A 116 -10.59 7.18 -11.51
C VAL A 116 -10.21 7.71 -10.13
N PRO A 117 -11.18 8.10 -9.28
CA PRO A 117 -10.89 8.58 -7.93
C PRO A 117 -10.35 7.45 -7.05
N GLY A 118 -9.48 7.79 -6.10
CA GLY A 118 -9.12 6.88 -5.03
C GLY A 118 -10.34 6.55 -4.16
N LEU A 119 -10.45 5.31 -3.70
CA LEU A 119 -11.66 4.87 -2.98
C LEU A 119 -11.83 5.62 -1.65
N ARG A 120 -10.73 5.98 -0.96
CA ARG A 120 -10.77 6.80 0.26
C ARG A 120 -11.42 8.16 -0.01
N SER A 121 -10.90 8.90 -0.98
CA SER A 121 -11.45 10.22 -1.34
C SER A 121 -12.85 10.11 -1.92
N ALA A 122 -13.13 9.03 -2.67
CA ALA A 122 -14.47 8.73 -3.15
C ALA A 122 -15.47 8.48 -2.02
N LEU A 123 -15.04 7.99 -0.87
CA LEU A 123 -15.85 7.82 0.34
C LEU A 123 -15.88 9.09 1.22
N GLY A 124 -15.29 10.18 0.75
CA GLY A 124 -15.35 11.49 1.40
C GLY A 124 -14.28 11.73 2.47
N LEU A 125 -13.23 10.89 2.53
CA LEU A 125 -12.13 11.10 3.48
C LEU A 125 -11.26 12.28 3.02
N PRO A 126 -11.10 13.33 3.85
CA PRO A 126 -10.14 14.41 3.59
C PRO A 126 -8.69 13.92 3.67
N ASP A 127 -7.77 14.62 3.00
CA ASP A 127 -6.34 14.27 3.01
C ASP A 127 -5.69 14.44 4.39
N ASP A 128 -6.26 15.33 5.22
CA ASP A 128 -5.81 15.64 6.58
C ASP A 128 -6.69 15.02 7.68
N ALA A 129 -7.43 13.96 7.35
CA ALA A 129 -8.35 13.31 8.28
C ALA A 129 -7.63 12.69 9.48
N PRO A 130 -8.23 12.72 10.67
CA PRO A 130 -7.74 12.02 11.84
C PRO A 130 -7.66 10.50 11.61
N LEU A 131 -6.71 9.83 12.26
CA LEU A 131 -6.49 8.38 12.09
C LEU A 131 -7.76 7.54 12.31
N ALA A 132 -8.56 7.88 13.30
CA ALA A 132 -9.82 7.16 13.56
C ALA A 132 -10.82 7.22 12.39
N GLU A 133 -10.86 8.34 11.66
CA GLU A 133 -11.68 8.46 10.45
C GLU A 133 -11.09 7.66 9.28
N VAL A 134 -9.77 7.66 9.16
CA VAL A 134 -9.06 6.82 8.17
C VAL A 134 -9.40 5.35 8.37
N ASP A 135 -9.32 4.85 9.61
CA ASP A 135 -9.61 3.46 9.92
C ASP A 135 -11.07 3.09 9.64
N ALA A 136 -12.02 3.99 9.95
CA ALA A 136 -13.43 3.77 9.65
C ALA A 136 -13.68 3.68 8.13
N VAL A 137 -13.08 4.57 7.35
CA VAL A 137 -13.20 4.58 5.89
C VAL A 137 -12.50 3.37 5.26
N GLU A 138 -11.33 2.97 5.77
CA GLU A 138 -10.65 1.75 5.32
C GLU A 138 -11.48 0.49 5.60
N ALA A 139 -12.10 0.40 6.77
CA ALA A 139 -12.99 -0.71 7.08
C ALA A 139 -14.19 -0.76 6.13
N GLN A 140 -14.77 0.39 5.78
CA GLN A 140 -15.86 0.50 4.83
C GLN A 140 -15.41 0.14 3.40
N ALA A 141 -14.25 0.65 2.96
CA ALA A 141 -13.64 0.30 1.68
C ALA A 141 -13.39 -1.21 1.58
N ARG A 142 -12.88 -1.83 2.65
CA ARG A 142 -12.68 -3.28 2.69
C ARG A 142 -14.01 -4.05 2.57
N GLN A 143 -15.07 -3.62 3.24
CA GLN A 143 -16.38 -4.26 3.11
C GLN A 143 -16.90 -4.23 1.67
N LEU A 144 -16.70 -3.12 0.95
CA LEU A 144 -17.06 -2.99 -0.46
C LEU A 144 -16.29 -3.97 -1.34
N VAL A 145 -14.97 -4.04 -1.16
CA VAL A 145 -14.09 -4.92 -1.97
C VAL A 145 -14.37 -6.40 -1.67
N VAL A 146 -14.57 -6.78 -0.40
CA VAL A 146 -14.96 -8.14 0.00
C VAL A 146 -16.30 -8.53 -0.62
N ALA A 147 -17.26 -7.62 -0.62
CA ALA A 147 -18.56 -7.88 -1.24
C ALA A 147 -18.47 -8.03 -2.77
N LEU A 148 -17.55 -7.31 -3.43
CA LEU A 148 -17.26 -7.50 -4.86
C LEU A 148 -16.61 -8.86 -5.12
N ALA A 149 -15.64 -9.26 -4.31
CA ALA A 149 -15.01 -10.57 -4.42
C ALA A 149 -16.04 -11.70 -4.26
N ALA A 150 -16.94 -11.60 -3.28
CA ALA A 150 -18.04 -12.54 -3.08
C ALA A 150 -19.05 -12.58 -4.26
N SER A 151 -19.11 -11.52 -5.07
CA SER A 151 -19.92 -11.48 -6.31
C SER A 151 -19.15 -11.95 -7.56
N ALA A 152 -17.98 -12.58 -7.38
CA ALA A 152 -17.06 -12.94 -8.46
C ALA A 152 -16.66 -11.71 -9.33
N TRP A 153 -16.46 -10.56 -8.69
CA TRP A 153 -16.05 -9.29 -9.31
C TRP A 153 -17.01 -8.81 -10.41
N SER A 154 -18.32 -9.08 -10.23
CA SER A 154 -19.34 -8.69 -11.20
C SER A 154 -19.56 -7.18 -11.20
N VAL A 155 -19.41 -6.55 -12.36
CA VAL A 155 -19.70 -5.12 -12.56
C VAL A 155 -21.17 -4.82 -12.27
N ASP A 156 -22.07 -5.73 -12.59
CA ASP A 156 -23.52 -5.56 -12.39
C ASP A 156 -23.91 -5.61 -10.90
N ALA A 157 -23.05 -6.15 -10.06
CA ALA A 157 -23.27 -6.17 -8.62
C ALA A 157 -22.94 -4.84 -7.94
N VAL A 158 -22.12 -3.98 -8.59
CA VAL A 158 -21.61 -2.73 -7.99
C VAL A 158 -22.74 -1.83 -7.45
N PRO A 159 -23.82 -1.51 -8.17
CA PRO A 159 -24.85 -0.62 -7.65
C PRO A 159 -25.51 -1.16 -6.37
N ARG A 160 -25.81 -2.46 -6.34
CA ARG A 160 -26.44 -3.11 -5.18
C ARG A 160 -25.49 -3.19 -3.98
N ILE A 161 -24.21 -3.39 -4.23
CA ILE A 161 -23.18 -3.46 -3.17
C ILE A 161 -23.01 -2.06 -2.56
N ALA A 162 -22.87 -1.04 -3.40
CA ALA A 162 -22.72 0.34 -2.95
C ALA A 162 -23.96 0.79 -2.15
N ASP A 163 -25.16 0.56 -2.67
CA ASP A 163 -26.41 0.91 -1.98
C ASP A 163 -26.55 0.21 -0.62
N ARG A 164 -26.24 -1.08 -0.55
CA ARG A 164 -26.32 -1.85 0.70
C ARG A 164 -25.35 -1.40 1.78
N ILE A 165 -24.11 -1.03 1.40
CA ILE A 165 -23.03 -0.74 2.36
C ILE A 165 -22.98 0.76 2.68
N LEU A 166 -23.24 1.62 1.70
CA LEU A 166 -23.15 3.07 1.86
C LEU A 166 -24.53 3.72 2.16
N GLY A 167 -25.62 2.96 2.04
CA GLY A 167 -26.98 3.43 2.30
C GLY A 167 -27.54 4.40 1.24
N ALA A 168 -26.83 4.61 0.14
CA ALA A 168 -27.24 5.44 -0.98
C ALA A 168 -26.43 5.12 -2.25
N GLN A 169 -26.90 5.55 -3.40
CA GLN A 169 -26.09 5.55 -4.62
C GLN A 169 -24.94 6.52 -4.47
N HIS A 170 -23.71 6.00 -4.51
CA HIS A 170 -22.48 6.77 -4.35
C HIS A 170 -21.64 6.65 -5.61
N GLU A 171 -21.88 7.55 -6.58
CA GLU A 171 -21.26 7.44 -7.91
C GLU A 171 -19.72 7.45 -7.89
N PRO A 172 -19.02 8.29 -7.11
CA PRO A 172 -17.56 8.23 -7.06
C PRO A 172 -17.02 6.86 -6.61
N ALA A 173 -17.60 6.28 -5.56
CA ALA A 173 -17.23 4.93 -5.12
C ALA A 173 -17.59 3.88 -6.17
N ALA A 174 -18.74 3.99 -6.80
CA ALA A 174 -19.17 3.06 -7.86
C ALA A 174 -18.23 3.10 -9.08
N ILE A 175 -17.67 4.27 -9.43
CA ILE A 175 -16.66 4.40 -10.49
C ILE A 175 -15.41 3.59 -10.11
N ALA A 176 -14.86 3.77 -8.90
CA ALA A 176 -13.70 3.04 -8.42
C ALA A 176 -13.95 1.52 -8.37
N LEU A 177 -15.12 1.10 -7.92
CA LEU A 177 -15.49 -0.32 -7.85
C LEU A 177 -15.67 -0.95 -9.24
N ARG A 178 -16.30 -0.25 -10.19
CA ARG A 178 -16.37 -0.71 -11.59
C ARG A 178 -14.99 -0.82 -12.23
N PHE A 179 -14.10 0.13 -11.95
CA PHE A 179 -12.72 0.07 -12.39
C PHE A 179 -11.98 -1.13 -11.82
N ALA A 180 -12.16 -1.45 -10.52
CA ALA A 180 -11.59 -2.66 -9.92
C ALA A 180 -11.99 -3.93 -10.70
N CYS A 181 -13.27 -4.07 -11.01
CA CYS A 181 -13.78 -5.23 -11.74
C CYS A 181 -13.26 -5.32 -13.17
N ARG A 182 -13.30 -4.20 -13.91
CA ARG A 182 -12.99 -4.19 -15.35
C ARG A 182 -11.52 -4.18 -15.67
N GLU A 183 -10.72 -3.47 -14.87
CA GLU A 183 -9.32 -3.20 -15.16
C GLU A 183 -8.40 -3.94 -14.20
N VAL A 184 -8.57 -3.76 -12.88
CA VAL A 184 -7.59 -4.28 -11.92
C VAL A 184 -7.59 -5.80 -11.91
N VAL A 185 -8.72 -6.41 -11.61
CA VAL A 185 -8.83 -7.88 -11.48
C VAL A 185 -8.59 -8.56 -12.82
N THR A 186 -9.10 -8.01 -13.92
CA THR A 186 -8.90 -8.56 -15.27
C THR A 186 -7.43 -8.56 -15.68
N ARG A 187 -6.69 -7.52 -15.30
CA ARG A 187 -5.24 -7.44 -15.59
C ARG A 187 -4.43 -8.36 -14.69
N LEU A 188 -4.79 -8.46 -13.40
CA LEU A 188 -4.15 -9.38 -12.46
C LEU A 188 -4.36 -10.85 -12.86
N ALA A 189 -5.54 -11.21 -13.37
CA ALA A 189 -5.81 -12.57 -13.87
C ALA A 189 -4.90 -12.99 -15.03
N ARG A 190 -4.23 -12.04 -15.69
CA ARG A 190 -3.28 -12.29 -16.79
C ARG A 190 -1.83 -12.41 -16.32
N THR A 191 -1.56 -12.53 -15.03
CA THR A 191 -0.19 -12.72 -14.51
C THR A 191 0.50 -13.93 -15.13
N GLY A 192 -0.23 -14.96 -15.53
CA GLY A 192 0.30 -16.11 -16.26
C GLY A 192 0.98 -15.77 -17.60
N ASP A 193 0.70 -14.59 -18.18
CA ASP A 193 1.36 -14.10 -19.40
C ASP A 193 2.89 -13.97 -19.20
N GLU A 194 3.35 -13.82 -17.96
CA GLU A 194 4.79 -13.72 -17.63
C GLU A 194 5.57 -14.96 -18.02
N ILE A 195 5.05 -16.14 -17.71
CA ILE A 195 5.70 -17.40 -18.08
C ILE A 195 5.75 -17.52 -19.60
N THR A 196 4.67 -17.19 -20.29
CA THR A 196 4.60 -17.20 -21.74
C THR A 196 5.62 -16.24 -22.37
N ALA A 197 5.73 -15.02 -21.81
CA ALA A 197 6.68 -14.01 -22.29
C ALA A 197 8.15 -14.43 -22.05
N ILE A 198 8.45 -15.04 -20.90
CA ILE A 198 9.80 -15.55 -20.61
C ILE A 198 10.17 -16.67 -21.57
N LEU A 199 9.30 -17.66 -21.76
CA LEU A 199 9.55 -18.75 -22.68
C LEU A 199 9.75 -18.25 -24.11
N HIS A 200 8.92 -17.28 -24.54
CA HIS A 200 9.05 -16.64 -25.85
C HIS A 200 10.40 -15.91 -26.00
N ALA A 201 10.84 -15.19 -24.96
CA ALA A 201 12.13 -14.49 -24.97
C ALA A 201 13.32 -15.47 -25.01
N LEU A 202 13.25 -16.58 -24.26
CA LEU A 202 14.28 -17.62 -24.26
C LEU A 202 14.39 -18.31 -25.62
N ASP A 203 13.30 -18.40 -26.36
CA ASP A 203 13.26 -18.91 -27.75
C ASP A 203 13.69 -17.87 -28.81
N GLY A 204 14.19 -16.71 -28.35
CA GLY A 204 14.65 -15.62 -29.21
C GLY A 204 13.55 -14.70 -29.75
N GLY A 205 12.34 -14.82 -29.22
CA GLY A 205 11.20 -13.99 -29.59
C GLY A 205 11.25 -12.57 -28.98
N TYR A 206 10.57 -11.63 -29.61
CA TYR A 206 10.47 -10.26 -29.15
C TYR A 206 9.34 -10.11 -28.13
N VAL A 207 9.65 -9.67 -26.91
CA VAL A 207 8.66 -9.31 -25.89
C VAL A 207 8.39 -7.81 -25.96
N PRO A 208 7.14 -7.39 -26.22
CA PRO A 208 6.80 -5.98 -26.34
C PRO A 208 7.07 -5.20 -25.05
N ALA A 209 7.50 -3.96 -25.20
CA ALA A 209 7.68 -3.06 -24.07
C ALA A 209 6.34 -2.56 -23.52
N GLY A 210 6.30 -2.36 -22.21
CA GLY A 210 5.21 -1.72 -21.50
C GLY A 210 5.71 -0.60 -20.60
N PRO A 211 4.81 0.23 -20.06
CA PRO A 211 5.20 1.30 -19.16
C PRO A 211 5.77 0.71 -17.85
N SER A 212 6.73 1.41 -17.28
CA SER A 212 7.20 1.14 -15.92
C SER A 212 6.43 2.00 -14.92
N GLY A 213 6.34 1.54 -13.68
CA GLY A 213 5.64 2.24 -12.61
C GLY A 213 5.02 1.28 -11.61
N SER A 214 4.07 1.79 -10.82
CA SER A 214 3.39 0.99 -9.81
C SER A 214 1.88 1.20 -9.88
N PRO A 215 1.08 0.13 -9.89
CA PRO A 215 -0.38 0.22 -9.81
C PRO A 215 -0.84 0.85 -8.48
N LEU A 216 -0.05 0.71 -7.40
CA LEU A 216 -0.30 1.32 -6.10
C LEU A 216 -0.11 2.86 -6.10
N ARG A 217 0.58 3.38 -7.13
CA ARG A 217 0.82 4.82 -7.34
C ARG A 217 0.01 5.38 -8.51
N GLY A 218 -1.10 4.77 -8.83
CA GLY A 218 -2.02 5.27 -9.85
C GLY A 218 -1.73 4.84 -11.28
N LEU A 219 -0.79 3.92 -11.52
CA LEU A 219 -0.40 3.48 -12.86
C LEU A 219 -0.85 2.05 -13.16
N ILE A 220 -2.15 1.83 -13.30
CA ILE A 220 -2.71 0.50 -13.59
C ILE A 220 -2.22 -0.08 -14.93
N ASN A 221 -1.81 0.77 -15.85
CA ASN A 221 -1.34 0.36 -17.18
C ASN A 221 -0.02 -0.42 -17.18
N VAL A 222 0.69 -0.48 -16.04
CA VAL A 222 1.84 -1.40 -15.88
C VAL A 222 1.42 -2.86 -15.85
N LEU A 223 0.15 -3.13 -15.54
CA LEU A 223 -0.45 -4.46 -15.63
C LEU A 223 -1.06 -4.70 -17.02
N PRO A 224 -1.13 -5.94 -17.49
CA PRO A 224 -0.54 -7.13 -16.91
C PRO A 224 0.99 -7.11 -16.98
N THR A 225 1.63 -7.84 -16.07
CA THR A 225 3.07 -8.08 -16.09
C THR A 225 3.51 -9.02 -17.21
N GLY A 226 4.78 -9.34 -17.34
CA GLY A 226 5.29 -10.17 -18.43
C GLY A 226 5.63 -9.40 -19.71
N ARG A 227 5.92 -8.11 -19.59
CA ARG A 227 6.38 -7.23 -20.66
C ARG A 227 7.75 -6.66 -20.33
N ASN A 228 8.52 -6.29 -21.36
CA ASN A 228 9.69 -5.45 -21.15
C ASN A 228 9.26 -4.05 -20.69
N PHE A 229 10.05 -3.43 -19.86
CA PHE A 229 9.82 -2.03 -19.48
C PHE A 229 11.11 -1.22 -19.69
N TYR A 230 10.93 0.04 -20.04
CA TYR A 230 12.02 0.98 -20.12
C TYR A 230 12.13 1.76 -18.80
N SER A 231 13.35 1.79 -18.27
CA SER A 231 13.70 2.66 -17.14
C SER A 231 14.26 4.02 -17.60
N VAL A 232 14.43 4.23 -18.88
CA VAL A 232 14.98 5.46 -19.46
C VAL A 232 13.85 6.44 -19.72
N ASP A 233 13.95 7.64 -19.14
CA ASP A 233 13.05 8.75 -19.49
C ASP A 233 13.40 9.23 -20.91
N PRO A 234 12.47 9.12 -21.90
CA PRO A 234 12.72 9.59 -23.24
C PRO A 234 12.92 11.09 -23.35
N LYS A 235 12.64 11.86 -22.29
CA LYS A 235 12.93 13.30 -22.21
C LYS A 235 14.33 13.61 -21.71
N ALA A 236 15.08 12.60 -21.26
CA ALA A 236 16.45 12.75 -20.78
C ALA A 236 17.51 12.53 -21.87
N ILE A 237 17.09 12.42 -23.15
CA ILE A 237 17.94 12.30 -24.33
C ILE A 237 17.93 13.61 -25.12
#